data_d6ecc6c6df5f6d8e58874ac6c47a2179
#
_entry.id   d6ecc6c6df5f6d8e58874ac6c47a2179
#
_cell.length_a   1.000
_cell.length_b   1.000
_cell.length_c   1.000
_cell.angle_alpha   90.00
_cell.angle_beta   90.00
_cell.angle_gamma   90.00
#
_symmetry.space_group_name_H-M   'P 1'
#
loop_
_entity.id
_entity.type
_entity.pdbx_description
1 polymer ?
#
loop_
_entity_poly.entity_id
_entity_poly.type
_entity_poly.pdbx_seq_one_letter_code
_entity_poly.pdbx_strand_id
1 'polypeptide(L)'
;MGNGEKEKVGVMFDWQPASGLATSTWDAPLHSAEVEVNNLSALLSPLTLPEVESPDLSVISPRAVALKIPRSTPKVTSFTFPEAPAWAHAQPPVPGTKPQAGKTISGEAIASKEETSAKRPTITRIKPPGDVIKLEDRLYYVLQPPLETLIQSDALHFPFEPFPYQYQGVAFLYPRYAAVLADEMGLGKTMQSITAIRMLLRSGELRSVLLICPKPLVTNWKREFGMWAPEIPISIIEGDASRRHWLWQQDGVPVKIANYELLMRDKEEVLGEGTHFDLVMLDEAQRIKNINNTTSEIVRAISRTRNWALTGTPIENSPDDLVGIFEFLSPGYMRTGMPAKRLGELARDYILRRTKEMVLTDMPPKMFRDAELDLSPEQRATYEIAENEGVVNLNELGDSITIQHVFELVLRLKQICNFDPSTGASSKLERLEADLEEVAASGRKAIVFSQWVNSIEIIAKKLERFGPLQYHGKIPSKQRDPILKQFKEDKSKHVILMSYGAGSVGLNLQFCEYVFLFDRWWNPAIEDQAINRAHRIGVAGPVTVTRMLALSTIEERINQVLEHKRELFNSIMNQTGAHADLRLTQQQIFGLFNLRTPKGPIKQAA
;
A
#
# COMPACT_ATOMS: atom_id res chain seq x y z
N MET A 1 13.42 19.75 58.33
CA MET A 1 14.78 20.17 57.86
C MET A 1 15.25 19.11 56.88
N GLY A 2 15.22 19.39 55.62
CA GLY A 2 15.65 18.50 54.56
C GLY A 2 15.93 19.38 53.33
N ASN A 3 17.20 19.55 53.05
CA ASN A 3 17.69 20.34 51.92
C ASN A 3 17.20 19.70 50.61
N GLY A 4 16.39 20.40 49.86
CA GLY A 4 16.07 20.05 48.48
C GLY A 4 17.13 20.70 47.56
N GLU A 5 17.92 19.88 46.92
CA GLU A 5 18.80 20.32 45.82
C GLU A 5 17.97 20.83 44.66
N LYS A 6 18.27 22.04 44.25
CA LYS A 6 17.67 22.67 43.05
C LYS A 6 18.42 22.17 41.82
N GLU A 7 17.75 21.36 40.99
CA GLU A 7 18.27 21.03 39.66
C GLU A 7 18.06 22.24 38.72
N LYS A 8 19.15 22.83 38.29
CA LYS A 8 19.16 23.85 37.22
C LYS A 8 19.22 23.15 35.87
N VAL A 9 18.15 23.13 35.12
CA VAL A 9 18.16 22.75 33.70
C VAL A 9 18.37 24.00 32.87
N GLY A 10 19.65 24.28 32.60
CA GLY A 10 20.03 25.32 31.63
C GLY A 10 20.07 24.73 30.23
N VAL A 11 19.21 25.12 29.32
CA VAL A 11 19.37 24.86 27.90
C VAL A 11 20.31 25.93 27.34
N MET A 12 21.58 25.61 27.22
CA MET A 12 22.57 26.43 26.51
C MET A 12 22.52 26.07 25.03
N PHE A 13 22.06 27.00 24.20
CA PHE A 13 22.29 26.92 22.75
C PHE A 13 23.67 27.52 22.46
N ASP A 14 24.66 26.67 22.24
CA ASP A 14 25.96 27.08 21.79
C ASP A 14 25.92 27.28 20.27
N TRP A 15 25.73 28.50 19.83
CA TRP A 15 25.77 28.86 18.43
C TRP A 15 27.15 29.40 18.08
N GLN A 16 28.01 28.56 17.49
CA GLN A 16 29.28 29.03 16.92
C GLN A 16 29.05 29.49 15.47
N PRO A 17 29.28 30.75 15.15
CA PRO A 17 29.20 31.19 13.76
C PRO A 17 30.41 30.62 12.99
N ALA A 18 30.09 30.07 11.81
CA ALA A 18 31.12 29.62 10.87
C ALA A 18 32.08 30.78 10.56
N SER A 19 33.36 30.54 10.73
CA SER A 19 34.44 31.50 10.51
C SER A 19 34.38 32.06 9.09
N GLY A 20 34.08 33.37 8.97
CA GLY A 20 34.16 34.10 7.71
C GLY A 20 33.05 35.12 7.42
N LEU A 21 32.08 35.28 8.29
CA LEU A 21 31.07 36.35 8.17
C LEU A 21 31.46 37.51 9.09
N ALA A 22 31.77 38.67 8.52
CA ALA A 22 31.93 39.90 9.27
C ALA A 22 30.59 40.28 9.91
N THR A 23 30.47 40.06 11.23
CA THR A 23 29.32 40.50 12.02
C THR A 23 29.52 41.93 12.40
N SER A 24 28.64 42.82 11.95
CA SER A 24 28.46 44.10 12.61
C SER A 24 27.85 43.84 13.98
N THR A 25 28.53 44.25 15.02
CA THR A 25 28.13 44.11 16.41
C THR A 25 26.77 44.77 16.65
N TRP A 26 25.84 43.94 17.20
CA TRP A 26 24.58 44.45 17.73
C TRP A 26 24.82 44.92 19.15
N ASP A 27 24.81 46.23 19.36
CA ASP A 27 24.72 46.83 20.69
C ASP A 27 23.25 46.91 21.16
N ALA A 28 22.68 45.74 21.43
CA ALA A 28 21.43 45.68 22.18
C ALA A 28 21.66 44.77 23.40
N PRO A 29 21.38 45.23 24.62
CA PRO A 29 21.52 44.36 25.79
C PRO A 29 20.50 43.23 25.71
N LEU A 30 21.03 42.01 25.65
CA LEU A 30 20.23 40.79 25.85
C LEU A 30 19.83 40.70 27.31
N HIS A 31 18.56 40.98 27.61
CA HIS A 31 17.99 40.68 28.91
C HIS A 31 17.65 39.20 28.93
N SER A 32 18.44 38.41 29.64
CA SER A 32 18.09 37.02 29.99
C SER A 32 17.05 37.05 31.10
N ALA A 33 15.86 36.56 30.82
CA ALA A 33 14.88 36.30 31.86
C ALA A 33 15.11 34.88 32.40
N GLU A 34 15.59 34.76 33.64
CA GLU A 34 15.61 33.46 34.32
C GLU A 34 14.20 33.13 34.81
N VAL A 35 13.61 32.07 34.26
CA VAL A 35 12.35 31.53 34.75
C VAL A 35 12.66 30.39 35.70
N GLU A 36 12.51 30.61 37.00
CA GLU A 36 12.56 29.55 38.00
C GLU A 36 11.21 28.78 38.02
N VAL A 37 11.20 27.53 37.59
CA VAL A 37 10.07 26.62 37.78
C VAL A 37 10.27 25.82 39.05
N ASN A 38 9.64 26.28 40.12
CA ASN A 38 9.84 25.68 41.46
C ASN A 38 8.94 24.47 41.78
N ASN A 39 7.91 24.14 40.96
CA ASN A 39 7.06 23.01 41.28
C ASN A 39 6.20 22.57 40.09
N LEU A 40 6.28 21.30 39.70
CA LEU A 40 5.43 20.71 38.65
C LEU A 40 3.94 20.63 39.03
N SER A 41 3.60 20.68 40.31
CA SER A 41 2.23 20.70 40.78
C SER A 41 1.51 22.03 40.58
N ALA A 42 2.22 23.13 40.29
CA ALA A 42 1.61 24.43 39.97
C ALA A 42 1.03 24.48 38.57
N LEU A 43 1.34 23.54 37.70
CA LEU A 43 0.81 23.45 36.34
C LEU A 43 -0.66 22.95 36.27
N LEU A 44 -1.24 22.55 37.39
CA LEU A 44 -2.62 22.03 37.49
C LEU A 44 -3.60 23.03 38.15
N SER A 45 -3.16 24.21 38.56
CA SER A 45 -4.04 25.27 39.06
C SER A 45 -4.41 26.22 37.91
N PRO A 46 -5.63 26.79 37.89
CA PRO A 46 -5.98 27.77 36.88
C PRO A 46 -5.02 28.95 36.97
N LEU A 47 -4.22 29.16 35.94
CA LEU A 47 -3.30 30.26 35.78
C LEU A 47 -4.09 31.57 35.76
N THR A 48 -4.09 32.30 36.87
CA THR A 48 -4.28 33.73 36.84
C THR A 48 -2.99 34.33 36.32
N LEU A 49 -2.96 34.66 35.04
CA LEU A 49 -1.86 35.42 34.45
C LEU A 49 -1.79 36.79 35.15
N PRO A 50 -0.63 37.23 35.67
CA PRO A 50 -0.48 38.58 36.07
C PRO A 50 -0.75 39.48 34.86
N GLU A 51 -1.46 40.60 35.06
CA GLU A 51 -1.57 41.65 34.04
C GLU A 51 -0.15 42.09 33.63
N VAL A 52 0.28 41.59 32.49
CA VAL A 52 1.51 42.06 31.84
C VAL A 52 1.08 43.35 31.14
N GLU A 53 1.56 44.48 31.63
CA GLU A 53 1.48 45.72 30.87
C GLU A 53 2.13 45.46 29.50
N SER A 54 1.32 45.48 28.48
CA SER A 54 1.83 45.31 27.11
C SER A 54 2.78 46.49 26.82
N PRO A 55 4.04 46.23 26.46
CA PRO A 55 4.94 47.31 26.08
C PRO A 55 4.34 48.04 24.87
N ASP A 56 4.36 49.36 24.93
CA ASP A 56 3.86 50.21 23.84
C ASP A 56 4.73 49.99 22.60
N LEU A 57 4.23 49.15 21.68
CA LEU A 57 4.90 48.77 20.42
C LEU A 57 4.93 49.93 19.40
N SER A 58 4.32 51.08 19.72
CA SER A 58 4.28 52.25 18.84
C SER A 58 5.66 52.94 18.65
N VAL A 59 6.65 52.61 19.49
CA VAL A 59 7.99 53.23 19.46
C VAL A 59 9.03 52.45 18.68
N ILE A 60 8.72 51.21 18.27
CA ILE A 60 9.68 50.36 17.52
C ILE A 60 9.44 50.57 16.03
N SER A 61 10.10 51.55 15.44
CA SER A 61 10.20 51.65 13.98
C SER A 61 11.03 50.46 13.46
N PRO A 62 10.50 49.61 12.59
CA PRO A 62 11.28 48.52 12.03
C PRO A 62 12.44 49.06 11.19
N ARG A 63 13.67 48.90 11.63
CA ARG A 63 14.83 49.19 10.80
C ARG A 63 15.02 48.03 9.83
N ALA A 64 14.74 48.25 8.55
CA ALA A 64 15.13 47.33 7.50
C ALA A 64 16.66 47.28 7.42
N VAL A 65 17.26 46.14 7.77
CA VAL A 65 18.68 45.89 7.57
C VAL A 65 18.85 45.22 6.21
N ALA A 66 19.40 45.96 5.24
CA ALA A 66 19.77 45.37 3.94
C ALA A 66 21.01 44.51 4.12
N LEU A 67 20.82 43.19 4.15
CA LEU A 67 21.92 42.23 4.10
C LEU A 67 22.48 42.18 2.67
N LYS A 68 23.65 42.75 2.45
CA LYS A 68 24.44 42.50 1.24
C LYS A 68 25.02 41.06 1.34
N ILE A 69 24.34 40.11 0.79
CA ILE A 69 24.90 38.76 0.59
C ILE A 69 25.91 38.88 -0.57
N PRO A 70 27.21 38.67 -0.35
CA PRO A 70 28.15 38.62 -1.45
C PRO A 70 27.76 37.47 -2.37
N ARG A 71 27.37 37.78 -3.60
CA ARG A 71 27.16 36.77 -4.63
C ARG A 71 28.49 36.09 -4.86
N SER A 72 28.61 34.81 -4.45
CA SER A 72 29.71 33.99 -4.90
C SER A 72 29.69 33.96 -6.42
N THR A 73 30.69 34.52 -7.05
CA THR A 73 30.87 34.33 -8.50
C THR A 73 31.01 32.84 -8.74
N PRO A 74 30.16 32.20 -9.52
CA PRO A 74 30.31 30.79 -9.83
C PRO A 74 31.66 30.63 -10.52
N LYS A 75 32.54 29.76 -10.01
CA LYS A 75 33.73 29.32 -10.72
C LYS A 75 33.20 28.49 -11.92
N VAL A 76 33.09 29.13 -13.06
CA VAL A 76 32.84 28.44 -14.32
C VAL A 76 34.15 27.77 -14.69
N THR A 77 34.28 26.49 -14.42
CA THR A 77 35.30 25.66 -15.07
C THR A 77 34.80 25.43 -16.49
N SER A 78 35.42 26.11 -17.46
CA SER A 78 35.18 25.86 -18.88
C SER A 78 35.57 24.41 -19.18
N PHE A 79 34.62 23.61 -19.61
CA PHE A 79 34.87 22.27 -20.10
C PHE A 79 35.23 22.37 -21.59
N THR A 80 36.47 22.10 -21.90
CA THR A 80 36.88 21.88 -23.32
C THR A 80 36.41 20.48 -23.69
N PHE A 81 35.41 20.39 -24.58
CA PHE A 81 35.01 19.10 -25.12
C PHE A 81 36.24 18.51 -25.87
N PRO A 82 36.57 17.23 -25.67
CA PRO A 82 37.55 16.56 -26.48
C PRO A 82 37.09 16.61 -27.94
N GLU A 83 38.05 16.70 -28.90
CA GLU A 83 37.75 16.67 -30.33
C GLU A 83 36.79 15.51 -30.62
N ALA A 84 35.75 15.82 -31.41
CA ALA A 84 34.74 14.84 -31.73
C ALA A 84 35.42 13.63 -32.42
N PRO A 85 35.15 12.40 -31.96
CA PRO A 85 35.75 11.21 -32.56
C PRO A 85 35.37 11.12 -34.03
N ALA A 86 36.24 10.55 -34.86
CA ALA A 86 36.11 10.53 -36.33
C ALA A 86 34.75 10.00 -36.85
N TRP A 87 34.05 9.17 -36.07
CA TRP A 87 32.71 8.69 -36.40
C TRP A 87 31.62 9.78 -36.26
N ALA A 88 31.84 10.84 -35.52
CA ALA A 88 30.90 11.94 -35.36
C ALA A 88 30.87 12.88 -36.57
N HIS A 89 31.87 12.80 -37.42
CA HIS A 89 31.96 13.54 -38.68
C HIS A 89 31.53 12.71 -39.90
N ALA A 90 31.10 11.45 -39.69
CA ALA A 90 30.59 10.62 -40.77
C ALA A 90 29.24 11.17 -41.26
N GLN A 91 29.15 11.57 -42.49
CA GLN A 91 27.90 11.97 -43.13
C GLN A 91 26.90 10.80 -43.06
N PRO A 92 25.61 11.08 -42.83
CA PRO A 92 24.60 10.02 -42.83
C PRO A 92 24.63 9.29 -44.20
N PRO A 93 24.51 7.95 -44.24
CA PRO A 93 24.54 7.19 -45.49
C PRO A 93 23.38 7.63 -46.38
N VAL A 94 23.71 7.90 -47.63
CA VAL A 94 22.75 8.24 -48.66
C VAL A 94 21.80 7.05 -48.86
N PRO A 95 20.47 7.23 -48.86
CA PRO A 95 19.53 6.11 -49.00
C PRO A 95 19.72 5.43 -50.37
N GLY A 96 20.16 4.18 -50.36
CA GLY A 96 20.24 3.39 -51.61
C GLY A 96 21.45 2.48 -51.80
N THR A 97 22.49 2.54 -50.98
CA THR A 97 23.69 1.68 -51.10
C THR A 97 23.64 0.51 -50.11
N LYS A 98 23.61 -0.73 -50.63
CA LYS A 98 23.73 -1.95 -49.84
C LYS A 98 25.14 -2.05 -49.24
N PRO A 99 25.28 -2.45 -47.94
CA PRO A 99 26.62 -2.64 -47.36
C PRO A 99 27.30 -3.86 -47.95
N GLN A 100 28.54 -3.68 -48.41
CA GLN A 100 29.45 -4.78 -48.76
C GLN A 100 29.95 -5.48 -47.47
N ALA A 101 29.89 -6.79 -47.46
CA ALA A 101 30.39 -7.64 -46.38
C ALA A 101 31.91 -7.52 -46.23
N GLY A 102 32.36 -6.96 -45.12
CA GLY A 102 33.79 -6.87 -44.77
C GLY A 102 34.29 -8.23 -44.20
N LYS A 103 35.46 -8.61 -44.64
CA LYS A 103 36.19 -9.84 -44.33
C LYS A 103 36.45 -10.01 -42.80
N THR A 104 36.16 -11.20 -42.30
CA THR A 104 36.50 -11.69 -40.96
C THR A 104 38.03 -11.85 -40.86
N ILE A 105 38.64 -11.19 -39.90
CA ILE A 105 40.03 -11.44 -39.49
C ILE A 105 39.96 -12.38 -38.28
N SER A 106 40.47 -13.59 -38.44
CA SER A 106 40.67 -14.57 -37.35
C SER A 106 41.85 -14.09 -36.51
N GLY A 107 41.60 -13.82 -35.22
CA GLY A 107 42.58 -13.54 -34.19
C GLY A 107 42.49 -14.54 -33.06
N GLU A 108 43.62 -15.11 -32.72
CA GLU A 108 43.84 -16.19 -31.79
C GLU A 108 43.35 -15.89 -30.37
N ALA A 109 42.82 -16.95 -29.74
CA ALA A 109 42.38 -16.92 -28.36
C ALA A 109 43.57 -16.80 -27.40
N ILE A 110 43.61 -15.70 -26.64
CA ILE A 110 44.41 -15.58 -25.42
C ILE A 110 43.46 -15.81 -24.25
N ALA A 111 43.70 -16.93 -23.55
CA ALA A 111 43.02 -17.23 -22.30
C ALA A 111 43.41 -16.18 -21.23
N SER A 112 42.48 -15.31 -20.87
CA SER A 112 42.61 -14.41 -19.74
C SER A 112 41.65 -14.83 -18.62
N LYS A 113 42.26 -14.97 -17.46
CA LYS A 113 41.71 -15.21 -16.12
C LYS A 113 40.31 -14.65 -15.93
N GLU A 114 39.45 -15.47 -15.31
CA GLU A 114 38.19 -15.05 -14.71
C GLU A 114 38.46 -13.93 -13.67
N GLU A 115 38.32 -12.70 -14.08
CA GLU A 115 38.05 -11.60 -13.17
C GLU A 115 36.55 -11.64 -12.83
N THR A 116 36.25 -11.90 -11.58
CA THR A 116 34.94 -11.71 -10.99
C THR A 116 34.49 -10.27 -11.28
N SER A 117 33.64 -10.11 -12.27
CA SER A 117 33.06 -8.83 -12.65
C SER A 117 32.16 -8.38 -11.49
N ALA A 118 32.68 -7.45 -10.68
CA ALA A 118 31.86 -6.69 -9.76
C ALA A 118 30.70 -6.05 -10.56
N LYS A 119 29.47 -6.43 -10.27
CA LYS A 119 28.28 -5.85 -10.87
C LYS A 119 28.35 -4.33 -10.69
N ARG A 120 28.46 -3.58 -11.79
CA ARG A 120 28.40 -2.12 -11.75
C ARG A 120 27.09 -1.71 -11.06
N PRO A 121 27.12 -0.78 -10.09
CA PRO A 121 25.91 -0.33 -9.44
C PRO A 121 24.92 0.20 -10.49
N THR A 122 23.69 -0.30 -10.47
CA THR A 122 22.62 0.15 -11.35
C THR A 122 22.25 1.57 -10.95
N ILE A 123 22.45 2.51 -11.87
CA ILE A 123 22.13 3.92 -11.65
C ILE A 123 20.69 4.17 -12.07
N THR A 124 19.87 4.70 -11.16
CA THR A 124 18.46 5.03 -11.42
C THR A 124 18.34 6.46 -11.91
N ARG A 125 17.92 6.65 -13.17
CA ARG A 125 17.67 7.95 -13.77
C ARG A 125 16.21 8.34 -13.64
N ILE A 126 15.97 9.60 -13.23
CA ILE A 126 14.64 10.21 -13.24
C ILE A 126 14.28 10.51 -14.68
N LYS A 127 13.12 10.02 -15.14
CA LYS A 127 12.61 10.26 -16.49
C LYS A 127 11.44 11.23 -16.44
N PRO A 128 11.38 12.22 -17.32
CA PRO A 128 10.23 13.10 -17.41
C PRO A 128 8.96 12.29 -17.73
N PRO A 129 7.80 12.65 -17.15
CA PRO A 129 6.53 12.05 -17.53
C PRO A 129 6.22 12.32 -19.02
N GLY A 130 5.39 11.45 -19.64
CA GLY A 130 5.08 11.52 -21.06
C GLY A 130 4.29 12.76 -21.48
N ASP A 131 3.61 13.42 -20.54
CA ASP A 131 2.83 14.64 -20.71
C ASP A 131 3.66 15.94 -20.64
N VAL A 132 4.94 15.85 -20.28
CA VAL A 132 5.85 17.01 -20.27
C VAL A 132 6.26 17.37 -21.70
N ILE A 133 5.70 18.47 -22.21
CA ILE A 133 5.89 18.93 -23.60
C ILE A 133 7.08 19.90 -23.71
N LYS A 134 7.27 20.79 -22.73
CA LYS A 134 8.33 21.80 -22.75
C LYS A 134 9.71 21.17 -22.65
N LEU A 135 10.61 21.57 -23.54
CA LEU A 135 11.98 21.07 -23.57
C LEU A 135 12.73 21.36 -22.26
N GLU A 136 12.52 22.53 -21.68
CA GLU A 136 13.15 22.95 -20.43
C GLU A 136 12.81 21.99 -19.27
N ASP A 137 11.52 21.67 -19.12
CA ASP A 137 11.05 20.76 -18.07
C ASP A 137 11.58 19.34 -18.30
N ARG A 138 11.64 18.89 -19.56
CA ARG A 138 12.24 17.59 -19.89
C ARG A 138 13.72 17.52 -19.60
N LEU A 139 14.47 18.58 -19.95
CA LEU A 139 15.90 18.69 -19.67
C LEU A 139 16.16 18.74 -18.16
N TYR A 140 15.31 19.41 -17.38
CA TYR A 140 15.40 19.44 -15.92
C TYR A 140 15.47 18.02 -15.35
N TYR A 141 14.55 17.13 -15.73
CA TYR A 141 14.54 15.75 -15.25
C TYR A 141 15.70 14.91 -15.81
N VAL A 142 16.07 15.11 -17.07
CA VAL A 142 17.18 14.37 -17.70
C VAL A 142 18.53 14.74 -17.09
N LEU A 143 18.71 16.01 -16.71
CA LEU A 143 19.96 16.53 -16.11
C LEU A 143 20.06 16.26 -14.61
N GLN A 144 19.02 15.79 -13.96
CA GLN A 144 19.08 15.40 -12.55
C GLN A 144 20.16 14.33 -12.34
N PRO A 145 20.93 14.41 -11.23
CA PRO A 145 21.84 13.34 -10.88
C PRO A 145 21.08 12.03 -10.63
N PRO A 146 21.76 10.87 -10.65
CA PRO A 146 21.13 9.61 -10.27
C PRO A 146 20.40 9.72 -8.96
N LEU A 147 19.23 9.08 -8.85
CA LEU A 147 18.37 9.15 -7.67
C LEU A 147 19.13 8.70 -6.40
N GLU A 148 19.99 7.69 -6.52
CA GLU A 148 20.84 7.21 -5.43
C GLU A 148 21.73 8.32 -4.88
N THR A 149 22.27 9.18 -5.74
CA THR A 149 23.07 10.33 -5.33
C THR A 149 22.26 11.41 -4.63
N LEU A 150 21.03 11.65 -5.09
CA LEU A 150 20.10 12.59 -4.45
C LEU A 150 19.66 12.11 -3.06
N ILE A 151 19.50 10.81 -2.90
CA ILE A 151 19.08 10.19 -1.66
C ILE A 151 20.23 10.04 -0.67
N GLN A 152 21.45 9.71 -1.15
CA GLN A 152 22.67 9.54 -0.33
C GLN A 152 23.29 10.86 0.15
N SER A 153 22.79 12.02 -0.31
CA SER A 153 23.22 13.27 0.32
C SER A 153 22.91 13.20 1.82
N ASP A 154 23.85 13.65 2.68
CA ASP A 154 23.80 13.60 4.18
C ASP A 154 22.49 14.06 4.82
N ALA A 155 21.59 14.54 4.03
CA ALA A 155 20.32 15.12 4.41
C ALA A 155 19.13 14.15 4.37
N LEU A 156 19.26 12.93 3.82
CA LEU A 156 18.22 11.91 3.80
C LEU A 156 18.76 10.63 4.44
N HIS A 157 18.61 10.53 5.74
CA HIS A 157 18.97 9.30 6.45
C HIS A 157 17.88 8.23 6.26
N PHE A 158 18.29 7.01 5.87
CA PHE A 158 17.43 5.84 5.78
C PHE A 158 17.82 4.80 6.83
N PRO A 159 16.87 4.18 7.52
CA PRO A 159 17.17 3.12 8.49
C PRO A 159 17.69 1.85 7.81
N PHE A 160 17.37 1.65 6.54
CA PHE A 160 17.79 0.52 5.70
C PHE A 160 18.02 1.01 4.27
N GLU A 161 18.98 0.43 3.58
CA GLU A 161 19.19 0.74 2.17
C GLU A 161 18.01 0.23 1.32
N PRO A 162 17.36 1.10 0.51
CA PRO A 162 16.28 0.69 -0.37
C PRO A 162 16.78 -0.25 -1.47
N PHE A 163 15.95 -1.20 -1.86
CA PHE A 163 16.23 -2.06 -3.00
C PHE A 163 16.26 -1.28 -4.32
N PRO A 164 17.05 -1.71 -5.32
CA PRO A 164 17.16 -1.01 -6.62
C PRO A 164 15.80 -0.73 -7.28
N TYR A 165 14.87 -1.66 -7.20
CA TYR A 165 13.52 -1.45 -7.75
C TYR A 165 12.71 -0.40 -6.96
N GLN A 166 12.97 -0.22 -5.66
CA GLN A 166 12.31 0.81 -4.86
C GLN A 166 12.78 2.21 -5.28
N TYR A 167 14.05 2.37 -5.60
CA TYR A 167 14.55 3.61 -6.23
C TYR A 167 13.83 3.91 -7.55
N GLN A 168 13.58 2.89 -8.38
CA GLN A 168 12.81 3.05 -9.61
C GLN A 168 11.37 3.52 -9.34
N GLY A 169 10.74 3.04 -8.26
CA GLY A 169 9.40 3.47 -7.86
C GLY A 169 9.37 4.92 -7.37
N VAL A 170 10.39 5.33 -6.60
CA VAL A 170 10.57 6.75 -6.21
C VAL A 170 10.79 7.61 -7.45
N ALA A 171 11.68 7.20 -8.37
CA ALA A 171 11.96 7.90 -9.62
C ALA A 171 10.73 7.97 -10.54
N PHE A 172 9.83 7.01 -10.44
CA PHE A 172 8.55 7.03 -11.15
C PHE A 172 7.57 8.06 -10.55
N LEU A 173 7.42 8.10 -9.23
CA LEU A 173 6.47 9.01 -8.56
C LEU A 173 6.94 10.47 -8.59
N TYR A 174 8.21 10.71 -8.30
CA TYR A 174 8.78 12.03 -8.09
C TYR A 174 8.39 13.07 -9.15
N PRO A 175 8.53 12.81 -10.47
CA PRO A 175 8.23 13.80 -11.50
C PRO A 175 6.73 13.87 -11.87
N ARG A 176 5.87 12.97 -11.36
CA ARG A 176 4.51 12.80 -11.88
C ARG A 176 3.47 13.57 -11.10
N TYR A 177 2.61 14.26 -11.85
CA TYR A 177 1.40 14.87 -11.30
C TYR A 177 0.29 13.83 -11.08
N ALA A 178 0.15 12.86 -11.98
CA ALA A 178 -0.79 11.76 -11.87
C ALA A 178 -0.07 10.43 -11.98
N ALA A 179 -0.21 9.54 -10.98
CA ALA A 179 0.46 8.25 -10.97
C ALA A 179 -0.29 7.18 -10.20
N VAL A 180 -0.18 5.94 -10.66
CA VAL A 180 -0.59 4.73 -9.93
C VAL A 180 0.64 3.87 -9.65
N LEU A 181 0.97 3.71 -8.39
CA LEU A 181 1.96 2.73 -7.98
C LEU A 181 1.22 1.42 -7.64
N ALA A 182 1.24 0.50 -8.61
CA ALA A 182 0.48 -0.75 -8.59
C ALA A 182 1.36 -1.98 -8.30
N ASP A 183 2.49 -1.80 -7.64
CA ASP A 183 3.39 -2.87 -7.23
C ASP A 183 2.66 -3.92 -6.41
N GLU A 184 3.05 -5.19 -6.56
CA GLU A 184 2.53 -6.28 -5.75
C GLU A 184 2.67 -5.96 -4.26
N MET A 185 1.75 -6.50 -3.46
CA MET A 185 1.78 -6.29 -2.02
C MET A 185 3.08 -6.81 -1.39
N GLY A 186 3.64 -6.00 -0.49
CA GLY A 186 4.91 -6.33 0.18
C GLY A 186 6.16 -5.80 -0.52
N LEU A 187 6.06 -5.16 -1.69
CA LEU A 187 7.19 -4.52 -2.38
C LEU A 187 7.55 -3.12 -1.84
N GLY A 188 6.91 -2.66 -0.76
CA GLY A 188 7.27 -1.42 -0.09
C GLY A 188 6.71 -0.15 -0.75
N LYS A 189 5.50 -0.20 -1.33
CA LYS A 189 4.81 1.00 -1.86
C LYS A 189 4.79 2.17 -0.89
N THR A 190 4.56 1.88 0.39
CA THR A 190 4.54 2.87 1.48
C THR A 190 5.86 3.62 1.58
N MET A 191 6.98 2.90 1.65
CA MET A 191 8.32 3.51 1.71
C MET A 191 8.62 4.31 0.46
N GLN A 192 8.33 3.78 -0.73
CA GLN A 192 8.56 4.45 -2.01
C GLN A 192 7.82 5.79 -2.07
N SER A 193 6.54 5.82 -1.69
CA SER A 193 5.73 7.03 -1.68
C SER A 193 6.16 8.04 -0.61
N ILE A 194 6.49 7.58 0.62
CA ILE A 194 7.02 8.46 1.68
C ILE A 194 8.32 9.10 1.22
N THR A 195 9.23 8.33 0.61
CA THR A 195 10.50 8.85 0.09
C THR A 195 10.28 9.89 -1.01
N ALA A 196 9.37 9.65 -1.95
CA ALA A 196 9.05 10.61 -3.00
C ALA A 196 8.43 11.90 -2.41
N ILE A 197 7.52 11.78 -1.45
CA ILE A 197 6.96 12.94 -0.72
C ILE A 197 8.05 13.71 0.02
N ARG A 198 8.95 13.00 0.73
CA ARG A 198 10.07 13.57 1.46
C ARG A 198 10.97 14.42 0.56
N MET A 199 11.28 13.91 -0.63
CA MET A 199 12.06 14.64 -1.63
C MET A 199 11.34 15.88 -2.15
N LEU A 200 10.04 15.78 -2.47
CA LEU A 200 9.23 16.88 -2.98
C LEU A 200 8.97 17.97 -1.93
N LEU A 201 8.79 17.61 -0.67
CA LEU A 201 8.73 18.57 0.44
C LEU A 201 10.05 19.32 0.61
N ARG A 202 11.17 18.59 0.50
CA ARG A 202 12.50 19.16 0.61
C ARG A 202 12.86 20.10 -0.56
N SER A 203 12.46 19.75 -1.80
CA SER A 203 12.65 20.63 -2.96
C SER A 203 11.72 21.86 -2.95
N GLY A 204 10.76 21.90 -2.03
CA GLY A 204 9.75 22.97 -1.95
C GLY A 204 8.63 22.86 -2.98
N GLU A 205 8.57 21.75 -3.72
CA GLU A 205 7.51 21.47 -4.70
C GLU A 205 6.18 21.06 -4.04
N LEU A 206 6.24 20.56 -2.80
CA LEU A 206 5.07 20.29 -1.98
C LEU A 206 5.15 21.10 -0.67
N ARG A 207 3.99 21.54 -0.18
CA ARG A 207 3.80 22.15 1.14
C ARG A 207 2.65 21.48 1.90
N SER A 208 1.69 20.92 1.17
CA SER A 208 0.48 20.31 1.72
C SER A 208 0.19 18.97 1.05
N VAL A 209 0.09 17.93 1.86
CA VAL A 209 -0.17 16.55 1.42
C VAL A 209 -1.36 16.00 2.21
N LEU A 210 -2.36 15.49 1.51
CA LEU A 210 -3.44 14.71 2.10
C LEU A 210 -3.28 13.23 1.71
N LEU A 211 -3.00 12.40 2.70
CA LEU A 211 -3.00 10.94 2.57
C LEU A 211 -4.33 10.38 3.04
N ILE A 212 -5.01 9.68 2.15
CA ILE A 212 -6.28 9.00 2.43
C ILE A 212 -6.05 7.50 2.40
N CYS A 213 -6.34 6.83 3.51
CA CYS A 213 -6.14 5.39 3.62
C CYS A 213 -7.29 4.71 4.37
N PRO A 214 -7.45 3.38 4.30
CA PRO A 214 -8.36 2.65 5.17
C PRO A 214 -8.06 2.89 6.64
N LYS A 215 -9.12 3.04 7.46
CA LYS A 215 -8.98 3.32 8.90
C LYS A 215 -7.97 2.42 9.63
N PRO A 216 -7.90 1.10 9.39
CA PRO A 216 -6.91 0.25 10.04
C PRO A 216 -5.46 0.52 9.65
N LEU A 217 -5.22 1.19 8.51
CA LEU A 217 -3.87 1.49 8.02
C LEU A 217 -3.30 2.81 8.55
N VAL A 218 -4.13 3.67 9.16
CA VAL A 218 -3.69 4.97 9.70
C VAL A 218 -2.52 4.83 10.67
N THR A 219 -2.61 3.91 11.63
CA THR A 219 -1.53 3.64 12.59
C THR A 219 -0.27 3.10 11.91
N ASN A 220 -0.44 2.27 10.88
CA ASN A 220 0.69 1.77 10.10
C ASN A 220 1.40 2.92 9.36
N TRP A 221 0.65 3.81 8.70
CA TRP A 221 1.21 4.97 8.02
C TRP A 221 1.97 5.89 8.99
N LYS A 222 1.41 6.13 10.19
CA LYS A 222 2.11 6.86 11.26
C LYS A 222 3.47 6.25 11.59
N ARG A 223 3.51 4.94 11.78
CA ARG A 223 4.75 4.21 12.10
C ARG A 223 5.76 4.27 10.96
N GLU A 224 5.29 4.10 9.72
CA GLU A 224 6.14 4.13 8.53
C GLU A 224 6.73 5.55 8.29
N PHE A 225 5.94 6.62 8.49
CA PHE A 225 6.50 7.98 8.48
C PHE A 225 7.54 8.18 9.56
N GLY A 226 7.29 7.73 10.79
CA GLY A 226 8.27 7.80 11.88
C GLY A 226 9.55 7.01 11.62
N MET A 227 9.50 6.00 10.74
CA MET A 227 10.65 5.20 10.34
C MET A 227 11.41 5.81 9.16
N TRP A 228 10.69 6.21 8.10
CA TRP A 228 11.29 6.60 6.81
C TRP A 228 11.49 8.11 6.65
N ALA A 229 10.76 8.92 7.39
CA ALA A 229 10.80 10.39 7.33
C ALA A 229 10.47 11.02 8.70
N PRO A 230 11.26 10.71 9.75
CA PRO A 230 10.97 11.16 11.12
C PRO A 230 10.95 12.69 11.27
N GLU A 231 11.61 13.41 10.38
CA GLU A 231 11.65 14.87 10.37
C GLU A 231 10.37 15.52 9.84
N ILE A 232 9.48 14.76 9.17
CA ILE A 232 8.25 15.30 8.61
C ILE A 232 7.15 15.25 9.67
N PRO A 233 6.64 16.41 10.15
CA PRO A 233 5.48 16.42 11.02
C PRO A 233 4.23 15.94 10.29
N ILE A 234 3.46 15.09 10.96
CA ILE A 234 2.22 14.52 10.44
C ILE A 234 1.05 14.80 11.38
N SER A 235 -0.12 15.10 10.82
CA SER A 235 -1.38 15.25 11.56
C SER A 235 -2.33 14.11 11.19
N ILE A 236 -2.77 13.35 12.20
CA ILE A 236 -3.78 12.30 12.02
C ILE A 236 -5.14 12.89 12.35
N ILE A 237 -6.04 12.88 11.36
CA ILE A 237 -7.39 13.37 11.52
C ILE A 237 -8.21 12.33 12.28
N GLU A 238 -8.41 12.57 13.57
CA GLU A 238 -9.13 11.66 14.47
C GLU A 238 -9.75 12.41 15.67
N GLY A 239 -10.68 11.76 16.35
CA GLY A 239 -11.36 12.29 17.54
C GLY A 239 -12.77 12.77 17.25
N ASP A 240 -13.29 13.64 18.13
CA ASP A 240 -14.58 14.29 17.96
C ASP A 240 -14.55 15.39 16.85
N ALA A 241 -15.70 15.95 16.52
CA ALA A 241 -15.82 16.91 15.44
C ALA A 241 -14.98 18.19 15.69
N SER A 242 -14.97 18.71 16.90
CA SER A 242 -14.22 19.93 17.26
C SER A 242 -12.72 19.72 17.12
N ARG A 243 -12.23 18.57 17.61
CA ARG A 243 -10.82 18.21 17.47
C ARG A 243 -10.43 18.02 16.01
N ARG A 244 -11.26 17.35 15.19
CA ARG A 244 -10.97 17.16 13.76
C ARG A 244 -10.97 18.49 13.01
N HIS A 245 -11.94 19.37 13.28
CA HIS A 245 -11.96 20.71 12.72
C HIS A 245 -10.64 21.45 12.97
N TRP A 246 -10.17 21.47 14.22
CA TRP A 246 -8.87 22.05 14.57
C TRP A 246 -7.69 21.39 13.83
N LEU A 247 -7.69 20.05 13.71
CA LEU A 247 -6.64 19.32 12.98
C LEU A 247 -6.61 19.66 11.49
N TRP A 248 -7.78 19.86 10.88
CA TRP A 248 -7.87 20.29 9.48
C TRP A 248 -7.28 21.69 9.26
N GLN A 249 -7.43 22.59 10.21
CA GLN A 249 -6.97 23.97 10.13
C GLN A 249 -5.47 24.16 10.44
N GLN A 250 -4.73 23.11 10.77
CA GLN A 250 -3.30 23.21 11.05
C GLN A 250 -2.49 23.42 9.76
N ASP A 251 -2.13 24.65 9.45
CA ASP A 251 -1.34 25.00 8.25
C ASP A 251 0.16 24.65 8.39
N GLY A 252 0.68 24.56 9.62
CA GLY A 252 2.09 24.25 9.88
C GLY A 252 2.47 22.78 9.72
N VAL A 253 1.51 21.87 9.47
CA VAL A 253 1.76 20.44 9.33
C VAL A 253 1.59 20.02 7.87
N PRO A 254 2.70 19.67 7.19
CA PRO A 254 2.69 19.42 5.75
C PRO A 254 1.93 18.16 5.36
N VAL A 255 1.81 17.15 6.23
CA VAL A 255 1.15 15.88 5.89
C VAL A 255 -0.03 15.63 6.82
N LYS A 256 -1.23 15.55 6.25
CA LYS A 256 -2.46 15.16 6.93
C LYS A 256 -2.86 13.75 6.52
N ILE A 257 -3.17 12.90 7.50
CA ILE A 257 -3.60 11.51 7.27
C ILE A 257 -5.05 11.37 7.71
N ALA A 258 -5.93 11.02 6.78
CA ALA A 258 -7.35 10.78 7.03
C ALA A 258 -7.77 9.39 6.53
N ASN A 259 -8.88 8.86 7.05
CA ASN A 259 -9.48 7.66 6.49
C ASN A 259 -10.70 8.01 5.61
N TYR A 260 -11.03 7.09 4.68
CA TYR A 260 -12.11 7.30 3.72
C TYR A 260 -13.47 7.61 4.38
N GLU A 261 -13.77 6.99 5.51
CA GLU A 261 -15.05 7.14 6.22
C GLU A 261 -15.18 8.52 6.90
N LEU A 262 -14.06 9.16 7.25
CA LEU A 262 -14.06 10.51 7.83
C LEU A 262 -14.34 11.59 6.81
N LEU A 263 -13.94 11.41 5.56
CA LEU A 263 -14.15 12.41 4.51
C LEU A 263 -15.64 12.74 4.30
N MET A 264 -16.53 11.78 4.51
CA MET A 264 -17.98 12.02 4.43
C MET A 264 -18.49 12.92 5.56
N ARG A 265 -17.88 12.79 6.76
CA ARG A 265 -18.27 13.56 7.94
C ARG A 265 -17.67 14.98 7.93
N ASP A 266 -16.47 15.09 7.37
CA ASP A 266 -15.66 16.31 7.35
C ASP A 266 -15.66 16.93 5.92
N LYS A 267 -16.76 16.74 5.18
CA LYS A 267 -16.89 17.19 3.79
C LYS A 267 -16.67 18.71 3.66
N GLU A 268 -17.20 19.49 4.58
CA GLU A 268 -17.09 20.95 4.58
C GLU A 268 -15.65 21.42 4.75
N GLU A 269 -14.86 20.70 5.57
CA GLU A 269 -13.44 21.01 5.79
C GLU A 269 -12.58 20.69 4.57
N VAL A 270 -12.87 19.57 3.94
CA VAL A 270 -12.04 19.04 2.84
C VAL A 270 -12.36 19.71 1.51
N LEU A 271 -13.62 20.15 1.31
CA LEU A 271 -14.10 20.80 0.09
C LEU A 271 -14.35 22.30 0.28
N GLY A 272 -14.01 22.88 1.45
CA GLY A 272 -14.22 24.30 1.75
C GLY A 272 -13.52 25.22 0.76
N GLU A 273 -14.06 26.43 0.61
CA GLU A 273 -13.44 27.46 -0.22
C GLU A 273 -12.02 27.77 0.27
N GLY A 274 -11.05 27.74 -0.64
CA GLY A 274 -9.63 27.95 -0.34
C GLY A 274 -8.86 26.71 0.11
N THR A 275 -9.53 25.59 0.39
CA THR A 275 -8.83 24.34 0.70
C THR A 275 -8.20 23.76 -0.56
N HIS A 276 -6.88 23.64 -0.56
CA HIS A 276 -6.12 23.05 -1.66
C HIS A 276 -4.95 22.21 -1.13
N PHE A 277 -4.71 21.07 -1.74
CA PHE A 277 -3.56 20.22 -1.42
C PHE A 277 -2.62 20.13 -2.62
N ASP A 278 -1.32 20.30 -2.39
CA ASP A 278 -0.34 20.08 -3.47
C ASP A 278 -0.31 18.64 -3.93
N LEU A 279 -0.56 17.70 -3.01
CA LEU A 279 -0.69 16.27 -3.31
C LEU A 279 -1.85 15.64 -2.53
N VAL A 280 -2.72 14.95 -3.24
CA VAL A 280 -3.66 13.98 -2.65
C VAL A 280 -3.22 12.58 -3.04
N MET A 281 -2.94 11.76 -2.03
CA MET A 281 -2.52 10.37 -2.21
C MET A 281 -3.53 9.41 -1.60
N LEU A 282 -3.92 8.40 -2.37
CA LEU A 282 -4.85 7.36 -1.96
C LEU A 282 -4.10 6.06 -1.72
N ASP A 283 -4.25 5.47 -0.57
CA ASP A 283 -3.84 4.08 -0.32
C ASP A 283 -5.03 3.14 -0.43
N GLU A 284 -4.82 1.95 -0.98
CA GLU A 284 -5.88 1.01 -1.37
C GLU A 284 -6.93 1.70 -2.26
N ALA A 285 -6.44 2.34 -3.34
CA ALA A 285 -7.23 3.20 -4.22
C ALA A 285 -8.42 2.48 -4.90
N GLN A 286 -8.43 1.14 -4.93
CA GLN A 286 -9.60 0.38 -5.39
C GLN A 286 -10.88 0.67 -4.58
N ARG A 287 -10.77 1.33 -3.43
CA ARG A 287 -11.95 1.77 -2.66
C ARG A 287 -12.80 2.82 -3.37
N ILE A 288 -12.20 3.55 -4.31
CA ILE A 288 -12.93 4.55 -5.12
C ILE A 288 -13.30 4.06 -6.52
N LYS A 289 -13.17 2.76 -6.79
CA LYS A 289 -13.48 2.16 -8.10
C LYS A 289 -14.93 2.37 -8.56
N ASN A 290 -15.87 2.45 -7.62
CA ASN A 290 -17.26 2.75 -7.93
C ASN A 290 -17.46 4.26 -8.01
N ILE A 291 -17.72 4.74 -9.25
CA ILE A 291 -17.87 6.16 -9.55
C ILE A 291 -19.06 6.79 -8.82
N ASN A 292 -20.13 6.02 -8.60
CA ASN A 292 -21.39 6.50 -8.02
C ASN A 292 -21.42 6.45 -6.48
N ASN A 293 -20.31 6.16 -5.83
CA ASN A 293 -20.24 6.10 -4.37
C ASN A 293 -19.91 7.51 -3.83
N THR A 294 -20.64 7.97 -2.81
CA THR A 294 -20.46 9.26 -2.15
C THR A 294 -19.01 9.51 -1.72
N THR A 295 -18.32 8.48 -1.19
CA THR A 295 -16.89 8.61 -0.85
C THR A 295 -16.04 8.91 -2.08
N SER A 296 -16.32 8.26 -3.20
CA SER A 296 -15.60 8.47 -4.46
C SER A 296 -15.86 9.87 -5.03
N GLU A 297 -17.07 10.38 -4.91
CA GLU A 297 -17.44 11.74 -5.31
C GLU A 297 -16.68 12.79 -4.50
N ILE A 298 -16.63 12.64 -3.17
CA ILE A 298 -15.91 13.55 -2.29
C ILE A 298 -14.42 13.55 -2.63
N VAL A 299 -13.80 12.36 -2.71
CA VAL A 299 -12.37 12.23 -3.03
C VAL A 299 -12.01 12.90 -4.36
N ARG A 300 -12.86 12.78 -5.37
CA ARG A 300 -12.66 13.42 -6.67
C ARG A 300 -12.82 14.93 -6.63
N ALA A 301 -13.70 15.43 -5.78
CA ALA A 301 -13.98 16.85 -5.63
C ALA A 301 -12.89 17.61 -4.87
N ILE A 302 -11.96 16.94 -4.16
CA ILE A 302 -10.87 17.57 -3.42
C ILE A 302 -9.97 18.35 -4.39
N SER A 303 -9.79 19.64 -4.11
CA SER A 303 -8.89 20.51 -4.88
C SER A 303 -7.43 20.12 -4.64
N ARG A 304 -6.68 19.85 -5.73
CA ARG A 304 -5.32 19.33 -5.67
C ARG A 304 -4.52 19.57 -6.94
N THR A 305 -3.20 19.60 -6.77
CA THR A 305 -2.26 19.74 -7.90
C THR A 305 -1.76 18.36 -8.40
N ARG A 306 -1.40 17.46 -7.48
CA ARG A 306 -0.90 16.12 -7.81
C ARG A 306 -1.84 15.04 -7.26
N ASN A 307 -1.98 13.93 -8.00
CA ASN A 307 -2.89 12.81 -7.72
C ASN A 307 -2.12 11.50 -7.73
N TRP A 308 -1.89 10.89 -6.59
CA TRP A 308 -1.24 9.57 -6.54
C TRP A 308 -2.19 8.53 -5.98
N ALA A 309 -2.18 7.36 -6.60
CA ALA A 309 -2.95 6.21 -6.17
C ALA A 309 -2.01 5.02 -5.89
N LEU A 310 -2.12 4.44 -4.72
CA LEU A 310 -1.41 3.22 -4.34
C LEU A 310 -2.41 2.07 -4.28
N THR A 311 -2.08 0.96 -4.93
CA THR A 311 -2.91 -0.26 -4.87
C THR A 311 -2.07 -1.48 -5.18
N GLY A 312 -2.37 -2.62 -4.56
CA GLY A 312 -1.79 -3.91 -4.96
C GLY A 312 -2.59 -4.56 -6.09
N THR A 313 -3.83 -4.13 -6.28
CA THR A 313 -4.82 -4.71 -7.20
C THR A 313 -5.60 -3.58 -7.88
N PRO A 314 -5.02 -2.92 -8.92
CA PRO A 314 -5.67 -1.80 -9.62
C PRO A 314 -6.97 -2.22 -10.29
N ILE A 315 -7.13 -3.49 -10.56
CA ILE A 315 -8.33 -4.12 -11.09
C ILE A 315 -8.63 -5.34 -10.25
N GLU A 316 -9.72 -5.29 -9.51
CA GLU A 316 -10.16 -6.41 -8.67
C GLU A 316 -11.22 -7.25 -9.35
N ASN A 317 -12.13 -6.60 -10.07
CA ASN A 317 -13.35 -7.23 -10.54
C ASN A 317 -13.60 -7.02 -12.04
N SER A 318 -13.37 -5.82 -12.54
CA SER A 318 -13.61 -5.49 -13.94
C SER A 318 -12.66 -4.41 -14.45
N PRO A 319 -12.46 -4.28 -15.76
CA PRO A 319 -11.70 -3.17 -16.35
C PRO A 319 -12.23 -1.79 -15.94
N ASP A 320 -13.53 -1.67 -15.65
CA ASP A 320 -14.14 -0.43 -15.18
C ASP A 320 -13.68 -0.01 -13.77
N ASP A 321 -13.11 -0.91 -12.96
CA ASP A 321 -12.46 -0.56 -11.70
C ASP A 321 -11.32 0.45 -11.93
N LEU A 322 -10.60 0.30 -13.07
CA LEU A 322 -9.54 1.21 -13.46
C LEU A 322 -10.10 2.58 -13.86
N VAL A 323 -11.25 2.62 -14.54
CA VAL A 323 -11.92 3.88 -14.89
C VAL A 323 -12.23 4.69 -13.63
N GLY A 324 -12.73 4.04 -12.57
CA GLY A 324 -13.02 4.69 -11.29
C GLY A 324 -11.78 5.33 -10.64
N ILE A 325 -10.62 4.65 -10.72
CA ILE A 325 -9.34 5.20 -10.24
C ILE A 325 -8.88 6.36 -11.13
N PHE A 326 -9.03 6.25 -12.46
CA PHE A 326 -8.63 7.31 -13.40
C PHE A 326 -9.51 8.54 -13.35
N GLU A 327 -10.78 8.43 -12.94
CA GLU A 327 -11.62 9.59 -12.66
C GLU A 327 -11.07 10.44 -11.48
N PHE A 328 -10.28 9.84 -10.59
CA PHE A 328 -9.51 10.59 -9.61
C PHE A 328 -8.20 11.15 -10.19
N LEU A 329 -7.47 10.41 -11.01
CA LEU A 329 -6.15 10.80 -11.53
C LEU A 329 -6.25 11.86 -12.62
N SER A 330 -7.15 11.66 -13.57
CA SER A 330 -7.36 12.49 -14.76
C SER A 330 -8.82 12.36 -15.20
N PRO A 331 -9.72 13.19 -14.68
CA PRO A 331 -11.15 13.09 -14.95
C PRO A 331 -11.46 13.11 -16.46
N GLY A 332 -12.35 12.20 -16.89
CA GLY A 332 -12.77 12.08 -18.29
C GLY A 332 -11.75 11.45 -19.25
N TYR A 333 -10.56 11.08 -18.78
CA TYR A 333 -9.53 10.44 -19.63
C TYR A 333 -9.91 9.03 -20.05
N MET A 334 -10.58 8.28 -19.20
CA MET A 334 -11.13 6.96 -19.47
C MET A 334 -12.64 6.97 -19.33
N ARG A 335 -13.33 6.05 -20.04
CA ARG A 335 -14.79 5.92 -19.98
C ARG A 335 -15.18 4.48 -19.75
N THR A 336 -16.25 4.28 -18.98
CA THR A 336 -16.88 2.96 -18.78
C THR A 336 -17.28 2.34 -20.12
N GLY A 337 -17.04 1.04 -20.26
CA GLY A 337 -17.34 0.29 -21.49
C GLY A 337 -16.25 0.41 -22.57
N MET A 338 -15.12 1.08 -22.34
CA MET A 338 -13.98 1.02 -23.25
C MET A 338 -13.42 -0.40 -23.32
N PRO A 339 -12.94 -0.87 -24.51
CA PRO A 339 -12.26 -2.14 -24.61
C PRO A 339 -11.05 -2.22 -23.67
N ALA A 340 -10.88 -3.35 -22.99
CA ALA A 340 -9.79 -3.55 -22.01
C ALA A 340 -8.40 -3.26 -22.58
N LYS A 341 -8.16 -3.61 -23.84
CA LYS A 341 -6.91 -3.29 -24.55
C LYS A 341 -6.66 -1.78 -24.61
N ARG A 342 -7.69 -1.00 -24.91
CA ARG A 342 -7.58 0.47 -24.98
C ARG A 342 -7.33 1.09 -23.62
N LEU A 343 -8.00 0.59 -22.58
CA LEU A 343 -7.74 1.02 -21.20
C LEU A 343 -6.29 0.75 -20.79
N GLY A 344 -5.75 -0.44 -21.14
CA GLY A 344 -4.36 -0.79 -20.86
C GLY A 344 -3.35 0.12 -21.60
N GLU A 345 -3.61 0.48 -22.85
CA GLU A 345 -2.78 1.42 -23.62
C GLU A 345 -2.75 2.80 -22.96
N LEU A 346 -3.91 3.33 -22.59
CA LEU A 346 -4.04 4.63 -21.92
C LEU A 346 -3.39 4.65 -20.53
N ALA A 347 -3.49 3.55 -19.79
CA ALA A 347 -2.95 3.43 -18.45
C ALA A 347 -1.42 3.32 -18.39
N ARG A 348 -0.78 2.86 -19.46
CA ARG A 348 0.64 2.47 -19.50
C ARG A 348 1.59 3.51 -18.91
N ASP A 349 1.39 4.76 -19.24
CA ASP A 349 2.31 5.84 -18.82
C ASP A 349 2.04 6.32 -17.39
N TYR A 350 0.89 5.97 -16.82
CA TYR A 350 0.45 6.38 -15.49
C TYR A 350 0.67 5.30 -14.44
N ILE A 351 0.86 4.03 -14.84
CA ILE A 351 0.94 2.88 -13.92
C ILE A 351 2.34 2.29 -13.91
N LEU A 352 2.89 2.13 -12.71
CA LEU A 352 4.04 1.26 -12.46
C LEU A 352 3.56 0.02 -11.69
N ARG A 353 3.70 -1.16 -12.32
CA ARG A 353 3.35 -2.44 -11.73
C ARG A 353 4.50 -3.43 -11.85
N ARG A 354 4.91 -3.98 -10.71
CA ARG A 354 5.93 -5.02 -10.64
C ARG A 354 5.45 -6.12 -9.71
N THR A 355 5.80 -7.35 -10.04
CA THR A 355 5.58 -8.52 -9.19
C THR A 355 6.85 -8.86 -8.42
N LYS A 356 6.72 -9.62 -7.33
CA LYS A 356 7.87 -10.07 -6.54
C LYS A 356 8.84 -10.90 -7.38
N GLU A 357 8.31 -11.75 -8.25
CA GLU A 357 9.09 -12.58 -9.15
C GLU A 357 9.96 -11.78 -10.12
N MET A 358 9.48 -10.58 -10.53
CA MET A 358 10.24 -9.70 -11.44
C MET A 358 11.41 -8.98 -10.76
N VAL A 359 11.29 -8.69 -9.46
CA VAL A 359 12.22 -7.76 -8.76
C VAL A 359 13.00 -8.37 -7.60
N LEU A 360 12.57 -9.53 -7.09
CA LEU A 360 13.16 -10.23 -5.94
C LEU A 360 13.51 -11.67 -6.33
N THR A 361 14.58 -11.83 -7.09
CA THR A 361 15.07 -13.15 -7.55
C THR A 361 15.48 -14.08 -6.40
N ASP A 362 15.90 -13.50 -5.27
CA ASP A 362 16.40 -14.24 -4.11
C ASP A 362 15.30 -14.48 -3.04
N MET A 363 14.05 -14.10 -3.33
CA MET A 363 12.96 -14.30 -2.38
C MET A 363 12.52 -15.77 -2.38
N PRO A 364 12.41 -16.42 -1.19
CA PRO A 364 11.88 -17.77 -1.10
C PRO A 364 10.49 -17.89 -1.76
N PRO A 365 10.21 -18.99 -2.47
CA PRO A 365 8.97 -19.12 -3.22
C PRO A 365 7.75 -19.30 -2.32
N LYS A 366 6.57 -18.99 -2.88
CA LYS A 366 5.28 -19.45 -2.36
C LYS A 366 5.02 -20.86 -2.91
N MET A 367 4.82 -21.82 -2.02
CA MET A 367 4.45 -23.19 -2.39
C MET A 367 2.96 -23.38 -2.14
N PHE A 368 2.21 -23.71 -3.17
CA PHE A 368 0.79 -24.03 -3.04
C PHE A 368 0.57 -25.52 -2.94
N ARG A 369 -0.27 -25.92 -1.97
CA ARG A 369 -0.70 -27.29 -1.75
C ARG A 369 -2.23 -27.31 -1.67
N ASP A 370 -2.87 -28.03 -2.54
CA ASP A 370 -4.31 -28.29 -2.44
C ASP A 370 -4.54 -29.52 -1.56
N ALA A 371 -5.26 -29.33 -0.47
CA ALA A 371 -5.75 -30.39 0.38
C ALA A 371 -7.18 -30.72 -0.05
N GLU A 372 -7.29 -31.69 -0.94
CA GLU A 372 -8.55 -32.22 -1.42
C GLU A 372 -9.10 -33.21 -0.38
N LEU A 373 -10.33 -32.95 0.09
CA LEU A 373 -10.92 -33.65 1.23
C LEU A 373 -12.32 -34.13 0.89
N ASP A 374 -12.61 -35.38 1.17
CA ASP A 374 -13.99 -35.84 1.22
C ASP A 374 -14.67 -35.36 2.48
N LEU A 375 -15.94 -35.02 2.39
CA LEU A 375 -16.76 -34.70 3.55
C LEU A 375 -16.91 -35.93 4.46
N SER A 376 -16.95 -35.72 5.79
CA SER A 376 -17.32 -36.81 6.68
C SER A 376 -18.72 -37.36 6.35
N PRO A 377 -19.05 -38.60 6.72
CA PRO A 377 -20.38 -39.16 6.43
C PRO A 377 -21.53 -38.28 6.90
N GLU A 378 -21.40 -37.67 8.08
CA GLU A 378 -22.39 -36.76 8.65
C GLU A 378 -22.49 -35.47 7.84
N GLN A 379 -21.34 -34.87 7.50
CA GLN A 379 -21.32 -33.69 6.65
C GLN A 379 -21.91 -33.97 5.27
N ARG A 380 -21.59 -35.14 4.69
CA ARG A 380 -22.09 -35.54 3.37
C ARG A 380 -23.60 -35.65 3.37
N ALA A 381 -24.18 -36.35 4.35
CA ALA A 381 -25.64 -36.49 4.47
C ALA A 381 -26.34 -35.13 4.61
N THR A 382 -25.85 -34.25 5.50
CA THR A 382 -26.39 -32.91 5.69
C THR A 382 -26.24 -32.05 4.45
N TYR A 383 -25.10 -32.16 3.75
CA TYR A 383 -24.81 -31.42 2.53
C TYR A 383 -25.79 -31.79 1.41
N GLU A 384 -25.99 -33.08 1.15
CA GLU A 384 -26.88 -33.59 0.09
C GLU A 384 -28.33 -33.19 0.34
N ILE A 385 -28.80 -33.29 1.57
CA ILE A 385 -30.16 -32.83 1.93
C ILE A 385 -30.27 -31.31 1.65
N ALA A 386 -29.33 -30.50 2.14
CA ALA A 386 -29.37 -29.05 1.98
C ALA A 386 -29.26 -28.62 0.50
N GLU A 387 -28.47 -29.31 -0.31
CA GLU A 387 -28.32 -29.02 -1.73
C GLU A 387 -29.63 -29.37 -2.49
N ASN A 388 -30.17 -30.58 -2.27
CA ASN A 388 -31.39 -31.05 -2.94
C ASN A 388 -32.59 -30.16 -2.60
N GLU A 389 -32.84 -29.91 -1.30
CA GLU A 389 -33.90 -29.02 -0.87
C GLU A 389 -33.73 -27.60 -1.40
N GLY A 390 -32.50 -27.08 -1.36
CA GLY A 390 -32.16 -25.75 -1.84
C GLY A 390 -32.41 -25.60 -3.35
N VAL A 391 -32.02 -26.58 -4.16
CA VAL A 391 -32.22 -26.58 -5.61
C VAL A 391 -33.73 -26.70 -5.95
N VAL A 392 -34.48 -27.53 -5.20
CA VAL A 392 -35.94 -27.60 -5.37
C VAL A 392 -36.58 -26.25 -5.10
N ASN A 393 -36.26 -25.63 -3.95
CA ASN A 393 -36.79 -24.31 -3.59
C ASN A 393 -36.44 -23.24 -4.65
N LEU A 394 -35.22 -23.26 -5.18
CA LEU A 394 -34.81 -22.33 -6.24
C LEU A 394 -35.59 -22.55 -7.54
N ASN A 395 -35.86 -23.79 -7.90
CA ASN A 395 -36.68 -24.11 -9.08
C ASN A 395 -38.17 -23.70 -8.90
N GLU A 396 -38.71 -23.81 -7.68
CA GLU A 396 -40.09 -23.38 -7.37
C GLU A 396 -40.26 -21.86 -7.49
N LEU A 397 -39.19 -21.06 -7.25
CA LEU A 397 -39.22 -19.62 -7.47
C LEU A 397 -39.39 -19.22 -8.93
N GLY A 398 -39.08 -20.10 -9.90
CA GLY A 398 -39.23 -19.86 -11.33
C GLY A 398 -38.60 -18.52 -11.78
N ASP A 399 -39.39 -17.67 -12.44
CA ASP A 399 -38.89 -16.36 -12.92
C ASP A 399 -38.66 -15.33 -11.81
N SER A 400 -39.08 -15.60 -10.56
CA SER A 400 -38.82 -14.72 -9.41
C SER A 400 -37.45 -14.98 -8.74
N ILE A 401 -36.68 -15.95 -9.22
CA ILE A 401 -35.37 -16.28 -8.71
C ILE A 401 -34.41 -15.08 -8.86
N THR A 402 -33.69 -14.76 -7.79
CA THR A 402 -32.66 -13.70 -7.78
C THR A 402 -31.30 -14.31 -7.54
N ILE A 403 -30.24 -13.56 -7.88
CA ILE A 403 -28.85 -13.92 -7.54
C ILE A 403 -28.71 -14.11 -6.04
N GLN A 404 -29.40 -13.33 -5.22
CA GLN A 404 -29.34 -13.41 -3.76
C GLN A 404 -29.79 -14.78 -3.25
N HIS A 405 -30.89 -15.34 -3.77
CA HIS A 405 -31.36 -16.66 -3.40
C HIS A 405 -30.32 -17.75 -3.67
N VAL A 406 -29.65 -17.68 -4.83
CA VAL A 406 -28.58 -18.63 -5.16
C VAL A 406 -27.38 -18.45 -4.23
N PHE A 407 -27.00 -17.21 -3.91
CA PHE A 407 -25.93 -16.96 -2.96
C PHE A 407 -26.23 -17.47 -1.56
N GLU A 408 -27.43 -17.35 -1.07
CA GLU A 408 -27.85 -17.87 0.24
C GLU A 408 -27.65 -19.39 0.31
N LEU A 409 -28.07 -20.12 -0.74
CA LEU A 409 -27.81 -21.56 -0.83
C LEU A 409 -26.30 -21.86 -0.83
N VAL A 410 -25.55 -21.17 -1.66
CA VAL A 410 -24.09 -21.36 -1.73
C VAL A 410 -23.44 -21.12 -0.38
N LEU A 411 -23.78 -20.04 0.32
CA LEU A 411 -23.22 -19.74 1.65
C LEU A 411 -23.56 -20.84 2.65
N ARG A 412 -24.80 -21.35 2.66
CA ARG A 412 -25.22 -22.46 3.51
C ARG A 412 -24.40 -23.73 3.22
N LEU A 413 -24.24 -24.10 1.96
CA LEU A 413 -23.47 -25.29 1.56
C LEU A 413 -21.99 -25.16 1.93
N LYS A 414 -21.38 -24.00 1.73
CA LYS A 414 -20.00 -23.74 2.17
C LYS A 414 -19.83 -23.82 3.69
N GLN A 415 -20.82 -23.40 4.47
CA GLN A 415 -20.78 -23.53 5.92
C GLN A 415 -20.81 -25.01 6.35
N ILE A 416 -21.61 -25.84 5.66
CA ILE A 416 -21.65 -27.29 5.91
C ILE A 416 -20.31 -27.95 5.51
N CYS A 417 -19.66 -27.51 4.44
CA CYS A 417 -18.31 -27.95 4.09
C CYS A 417 -17.28 -27.62 5.19
N ASN A 418 -17.49 -26.56 5.95
CA ASN A 418 -16.63 -26.26 7.09
C ASN A 418 -16.96 -27.10 8.32
N PHE A 419 -18.23 -27.14 8.71
CA PHE A 419 -18.71 -27.88 9.89
C PHE A 419 -20.13 -28.38 9.66
N ASP A 420 -20.40 -29.64 9.98
CA ASP A 420 -21.76 -30.11 10.08
C ASP A 420 -22.53 -29.35 11.19
N PRO A 421 -23.67 -28.74 10.90
CA PRO A 421 -24.38 -27.89 11.87
C PRO A 421 -24.97 -28.68 13.06
N SER A 422 -25.19 -29.98 12.90
CA SER A 422 -25.81 -30.83 13.92
C SER A 422 -24.78 -31.53 14.81
N THR A 423 -23.73 -32.08 14.25
CA THR A 423 -22.72 -32.88 14.96
C THR A 423 -21.42 -32.11 15.23
N GLY A 424 -21.17 -31.04 14.45
CA GLY A 424 -19.91 -30.31 14.48
C GLY A 424 -18.74 -31.08 13.84
N ALA A 425 -19.01 -32.17 13.10
CA ALA A 425 -18.01 -32.92 12.34
C ALA A 425 -17.40 -32.05 11.24
N SER A 426 -16.09 -32.22 10.98
CA SER A 426 -15.37 -31.43 9.98
C SER A 426 -14.11 -32.15 9.51
N SER A 427 -14.12 -32.66 8.30
CA SER A 427 -12.93 -33.22 7.66
C SER A 427 -11.80 -32.19 7.48
N LYS A 428 -12.15 -30.92 7.27
CA LYS A 428 -11.18 -29.84 7.20
C LYS A 428 -10.49 -29.60 8.55
N LEU A 429 -11.25 -29.67 9.65
CA LEU A 429 -10.68 -29.49 10.99
C LEU A 429 -9.71 -30.64 11.34
N GLU A 430 -10.09 -31.88 11.05
CA GLU A 430 -9.23 -33.05 11.27
C GLU A 430 -7.92 -32.93 10.47
N ARG A 431 -8.01 -32.48 9.23
CA ARG A 431 -6.84 -32.22 8.41
C ARG A 431 -5.98 -31.06 8.95
N LEU A 432 -6.61 -29.97 9.35
CA LEU A 432 -5.91 -28.81 9.92
C LEU A 432 -5.20 -29.19 11.22
N GLU A 433 -5.82 -30.03 12.05
CA GLU A 433 -5.24 -30.52 13.29
C GLU A 433 -3.98 -31.34 13.04
N ALA A 434 -4.01 -32.26 12.08
CA ALA A 434 -2.85 -33.04 11.68
C ALA A 434 -1.71 -32.17 11.14
N ASP A 435 -2.01 -31.21 10.25
CA ASP A 435 -1.00 -30.30 9.71
C ASP A 435 -0.41 -29.39 10.81
N LEU A 436 -1.21 -28.98 11.81
CA LEU A 436 -0.74 -28.15 12.94
C LEU A 436 0.12 -28.95 13.93
N GLU A 437 -0.02 -30.25 14.03
CA GLU A 437 0.90 -31.10 14.80
C GLU A 437 2.33 -31.01 14.24
N GLU A 438 2.50 -31.06 12.92
CA GLU A 438 3.78 -30.88 12.26
C GLU A 438 4.35 -29.46 12.51
N VAL A 439 3.49 -28.43 12.39
CA VAL A 439 3.88 -27.04 12.62
C VAL A 439 4.36 -26.85 14.05
N ALA A 440 3.62 -27.37 15.04
CA ALA A 440 3.97 -27.26 16.46
C ALA A 440 5.24 -28.05 16.79
N ALA A 441 5.37 -29.27 16.27
CA ALA A 441 6.55 -30.11 16.47
C ALA A 441 7.83 -29.47 15.90
N SER A 442 7.71 -28.74 14.79
CA SER A 442 8.83 -27.98 14.18
C SER A 442 9.10 -26.64 14.88
N GLY A 443 8.32 -26.25 15.88
CA GLY A 443 8.42 -24.96 16.56
C GLY A 443 8.06 -23.76 15.66
N ARG A 444 7.38 -24.02 14.55
CA ARG A 444 6.98 -23.01 13.57
C ARG A 444 5.62 -22.40 13.94
N LYS A 445 5.21 -21.40 13.17
CA LYS A 445 3.95 -20.69 13.34
C LYS A 445 3.11 -20.71 12.08
N ALA A 446 1.79 -20.82 12.26
CA ALA A 446 0.83 -20.87 11.18
C ALA A 446 -0.23 -19.77 11.26
N ILE A 447 -0.74 -19.37 10.09
CA ILE A 447 -1.90 -18.52 9.96
C ILE A 447 -3.03 -19.36 9.35
N VAL A 448 -4.22 -19.30 9.92
CA VAL A 448 -5.42 -19.92 9.37
C VAL A 448 -6.41 -18.83 9.00
N PHE A 449 -6.81 -18.77 7.73
CA PHE A 449 -7.81 -17.85 7.25
C PHE A 449 -9.18 -18.52 7.08
N SER A 450 -10.22 -17.84 7.54
CA SER A 450 -11.62 -18.19 7.25
C SER A 450 -12.45 -16.94 7.02
N GLN A 451 -13.49 -17.05 6.19
CA GLN A 451 -14.42 -15.95 5.96
C GLN A 451 -15.43 -15.79 7.10
N TRP A 452 -15.67 -16.82 7.91
CA TRP A 452 -16.65 -16.82 9.00
C TRP A 452 -16.00 -16.74 10.37
N VAL A 453 -16.40 -15.73 11.15
CA VAL A 453 -15.94 -15.58 12.54
C VAL A 453 -16.38 -16.75 13.40
N ASN A 454 -17.59 -17.30 13.14
CA ASN A 454 -18.07 -18.48 13.86
C ASN A 454 -17.15 -19.70 13.63
N SER A 455 -16.69 -19.93 12.39
CA SER A 455 -15.71 -20.99 12.12
C SER A 455 -14.41 -20.76 12.89
N ILE A 456 -13.94 -19.51 12.96
CA ILE A 456 -12.74 -19.13 13.72
C ILE A 456 -12.91 -19.47 15.20
N GLU A 457 -14.06 -19.14 15.78
CA GLU A 457 -14.38 -19.40 17.20
C GLU A 457 -14.43 -20.92 17.51
N ILE A 458 -15.04 -21.72 16.60
CA ILE A 458 -15.08 -23.18 16.71
C ILE A 458 -13.67 -23.78 16.62
N ILE A 459 -12.90 -23.37 15.60
CA ILE A 459 -11.51 -23.83 15.41
C ILE A 459 -10.68 -23.50 16.66
N ALA A 460 -10.78 -22.29 17.19
CA ALA A 460 -10.05 -21.87 18.37
C ALA A 460 -10.32 -22.78 19.58
N LYS A 461 -11.59 -23.14 19.80
CA LYS A 461 -12.00 -24.02 20.89
C LYS A 461 -11.51 -25.46 20.69
N LYS A 462 -11.59 -25.97 19.47
CA LYS A 462 -11.20 -27.38 19.16
C LYS A 462 -9.69 -27.57 19.17
N LEU A 463 -8.92 -26.55 18.76
CA LEU A 463 -7.46 -26.61 18.65
C LEU A 463 -6.73 -25.90 19.80
N GLU A 464 -7.34 -25.83 21.00
CA GLU A 464 -6.81 -25.12 22.18
C GLU A 464 -5.38 -25.55 22.55
N ARG A 465 -5.03 -26.81 22.33
CA ARG A 465 -3.69 -27.39 22.59
C ARG A 465 -2.55 -26.69 21.80
N PHE A 466 -2.84 -26.04 20.67
CA PHE A 466 -1.86 -25.29 19.87
C PHE A 466 -1.77 -23.80 20.25
N GLY A 467 -2.48 -23.38 21.30
CA GLY A 467 -2.50 -22.01 21.79
C GLY A 467 -3.04 -21.00 20.78
N PRO A 468 -4.21 -21.22 20.14
CA PRO A 468 -4.72 -20.37 19.09
C PRO A 468 -5.01 -18.96 19.59
N LEU A 469 -4.61 -17.97 18.80
CA LEU A 469 -5.01 -16.58 18.97
C LEU A 469 -5.99 -16.21 17.88
N GLN A 470 -6.98 -15.37 18.21
CA GLN A 470 -7.99 -14.93 17.26
C GLN A 470 -7.76 -13.49 16.83
N TYR A 471 -7.95 -13.21 15.53
CA TYR A 471 -7.80 -11.87 14.97
C TYR A 471 -8.86 -11.61 13.89
N HIS A 472 -9.94 -10.95 14.26
CA HIS A 472 -11.09 -10.68 13.39
C HIS A 472 -11.79 -9.36 13.72
N GLY A 473 -12.80 -8.99 12.92
CA GLY A 473 -13.46 -7.69 13.01
C GLY A 473 -14.12 -7.38 14.36
N LYS A 474 -14.58 -8.40 15.10
CA LYS A 474 -15.18 -8.24 16.44
C LYS A 474 -14.14 -7.88 17.52
N ILE A 475 -12.83 -8.11 17.29
CA ILE A 475 -11.77 -7.77 18.25
C ILE A 475 -11.55 -6.25 18.25
N PRO A 476 -11.63 -5.58 19.40
CA PRO A 476 -11.38 -4.15 19.54
C PRO A 476 -9.99 -3.76 19.02
N SER A 477 -9.88 -2.62 18.33
CA SER A 477 -8.61 -2.16 17.72
C SER A 477 -7.46 -2.07 18.73
N LYS A 478 -7.74 -1.67 19.97
CA LYS A 478 -6.73 -1.58 21.05
C LYS A 478 -6.12 -2.93 21.46
N GLN A 479 -6.81 -4.04 21.22
CA GLN A 479 -6.35 -5.39 21.58
C GLN A 479 -5.59 -6.06 20.44
N ARG A 480 -5.67 -5.55 19.22
CA ARG A 480 -5.10 -6.18 18.02
C ARG A 480 -3.58 -6.22 18.04
N ASP A 481 -2.93 -5.11 18.37
CA ASP A 481 -1.46 -5.05 18.43
C ASP A 481 -0.88 -5.92 19.55
N PRO A 482 -1.44 -5.95 20.78
CA PRO A 482 -1.06 -6.91 21.80
C PRO A 482 -1.15 -8.38 21.37
N ILE A 483 -2.23 -8.78 20.67
CA ILE A 483 -2.40 -10.14 20.14
C ILE A 483 -1.27 -10.50 19.17
N LEU A 484 -0.94 -9.62 18.23
CA LEU A 484 0.14 -9.84 17.27
C LEU A 484 1.51 -9.92 17.94
N LYS A 485 1.74 -9.09 18.96
CA LYS A 485 2.97 -9.14 19.75
C LYS A 485 3.07 -10.46 20.51
N GLN A 486 2.00 -10.88 21.19
CA GLN A 486 1.94 -12.17 21.87
C GLN A 486 2.17 -13.31 20.88
N PHE A 487 1.51 -13.29 19.71
CA PHE A 487 1.72 -14.32 18.70
C PHE A 487 3.18 -14.42 18.26
N LYS A 488 3.85 -13.30 18.11
CA LYS A 488 5.25 -13.26 17.69
C LYS A 488 6.21 -13.76 18.75
N GLU A 489 6.01 -13.37 20.02
CA GLU A 489 6.96 -13.55 21.12
C GLU A 489 6.75 -14.87 21.88
N ASP A 490 5.50 -15.31 22.04
CA ASP A 490 5.15 -16.49 22.81
C ASP A 490 5.30 -17.76 21.97
N LYS A 491 6.24 -18.62 22.38
CA LYS A 491 6.53 -19.89 21.70
C LYS A 491 5.41 -20.93 21.82
N SER A 492 4.53 -20.80 22.83
CA SER A 492 3.39 -21.70 23.00
C SER A 492 2.22 -21.41 22.05
N LYS A 493 2.28 -20.28 21.33
CA LYS A 493 1.27 -19.83 20.38
C LYS A 493 1.68 -20.22 18.96
N HIS A 494 1.23 -21.38 18.50
CA HIS A 494 1.62 -21.94 17.20
C HIS A 494 0.73 -21.46 16.06
N VAL A 495 -0.50 -20.98 16.35
CA VAL A 495 -1.46 -20.63 15.33
C VAL A 495 -2.21 -19.33 15.65
N ILE A 496 -2.39 -18.50 14.61
CA ILE A 496 -3.30 -17.36 14.64
C ILE A 496 -4.44 -17.57 13.64
N LEU A 497 -5.66 -17.41 14.10
CA LEU A 497 -6.89 -17.59 13.32
C LEU A 497 -7.39 -16.21 12.88
N MET A 498 -7.51 -15.98 11.60
CA MET A 498 -7.79 -14.65 11.05
C MET A 498 -8.98 -14.67 10.10
N SER A 499 -9.82 -13.63 10.16
CA SER A 499 -10.77 -13.40 9.07
C SER A 499 -10.06 -12.70 7.89
N TYR A 500 -10.45 -13.01 6.65
CA TYR A 500 -9.88 -12.39 5.45
C TYR A 500 -9.93 -10.85 5.51
N GLY A 501 -11.07 -10.29 5.95
CA GLY A 501 -11.21 -8.84 6.08
C GLY A 501 -10.25 -8.21 7.09
N ALA A 502 -9.95 -8.89 8.20
CA ALA A 502 -8.97 -8.43 9.17
C ALA A 502 -7.52 -8.67 8.70
N GLY A 503 -7.28 -9.77 7.99
CA GLY A 503 -5.99 -10.09 7.39
C GLY A 503 -5.61 -9.17 6.22
N SER A 504 -6.56 -8.49 5.58
CA SER A 504 -6.28 -7.52 4.51
C SER A 504 -5.59 -6.24 5.02
N VAL A 505 -5.56 -6.01 6.33
CA VAL A 505 -4.97 -4.82 6.95
C VAL A 505 -3.47 -5.01 7.14
N GLY A 506 -2.64 -4.18 6.54
CA GLY A 506 -1.17 -3.98 6.61
C GLY A 506 -0.33 -4.67 7.68
N LEU A 507 -0.67 -5.91 8.05
CA LEU A 507 0.01 -6.68 9.07
C LEU A 507 1.34 -7.24 8.57
N ASN A 508 2.30 -7.39 9.47
CA ASN A 508 3.58 -8.00 9.18
C ASN A 508 3.67 -9.35 9.91
N LEU A 509 3.46 -10.44 9.15
CA LEU A 509 3.47 -11.82 9.64
C LEU A 509 4.52 -12.68 8.91
N GLN A 510 5.59 -12.06 8.41
CA GLN A 510 6.66 -12.71 7.64
C GLN A 510 7.44 -13.80 8.42
N PHE A 511 7.22 -13.91 9.71
CA PHE A 511 7.77 -14.96 10.56
C PHE A 511 6.93 -16.26 10.54
N CYS A 512 5.80 -16.28 9.82
CA CYS A 512 4.95 -17.46 9.62
C CYS A 512 5.30 -18.11 8.29
N GLU A 513 5.59 -19.40 8.31
CA GLU A 513 5.95 -20.17 7.12
C GLU A 513 4.76 -20.98 6.58
N TYR A 514 3.68 -21.10 7.35
CA TYR A 514 2.49 -21.87 6.98
C TYR A 514 1.26 -20.99 6.97
N VAL A 515 0.51 -21.08 5.87
CA VAL A 515 -0.77 -20.39 5.68
C VAL A 515 -1.81 -21.41 5.27
N PHE A 516 -2.89 -21.52 6.03
CA PHE A 516 -4.01 -22.39 5.73
C PHE A 516 -5.20 -21.55 5.31
N LEU A 517 -5.77 -21.83 4.13
CA LEU A 517 -7.05 -21.29 3.70
C LEU A 517 -8.12 -22.34 4.03
N PHE A 518 -8.75 -22.21 5.19
CA PHE A 518 -9.73 -23.15 5.69
C PHE A 518 -10.99 -23.21 4.83
N ASP A 519 -11.35 -22.04 4.28
CA ASP A 519 -12.36 -21.90 3.22
C ASP A 519 -11.87 -20.87 2.19
N ARG A 520 -12.24 -21.07 0.94
CA ARG A 520 -11.81 -20.22 -0.18
C ARG A 520 -12.69 -18.96 -0.26
N TRP A 521 -12.06 -17.82 -0.57
CA TRP A 521 -12.80 -16.59 -0.86
C TRP A 521 -13.21 -16.51 -2.33
N TRP A 522 -14.33 -15.86 -2.60
CA TRP A 522 -14.86 -15.67 -3.96
C TRP A 522 -13.94 -14.85 -4.88
N ASN A 523 -13.14 -13.97 -4.30
CA ASN A 523 -12.20 -13.13 -5.01
C ASN A 523 -10.76 -13.55 -4.68
N PRO A 524 -10.03 -14.13 -5.66
CA PRO A 524 -8.65 -14.55 -5.47
C PRO A 524 -7.72 -13.43 -4.99
N ALA A 525 -8.01 -12.17 -5.36
CA ALA A 525 -7.18 -11.04 -4.92
C ALA A 525 -7.20 -10.85 -3.39
N ILE A 526 -8.30 -11.16 -2.71
CA ILE A 526 -8.39 -11.10 -1.25
C ILE A 526 -7.59 -12.24 -0.60
N GLU A 527 -7.60 -13.44 -1.19
CA GLU A 527 -6.73 -14.53 -0.75
C GLU A 527 -5.26 -14.16 -0.91
N ASP A 528 -4.88 -13.62 -2.07
CA ASP A 528 -3.51 -13.16 -2.33
C ASP A 528 -3.09 -12.05 -1.36
N GLN A 529 -3.99 -11.13 -1.02
CA GLN A 529 -3.75 -10.13 0.02
C GLN A 529 -3.46 -10.76 1.38
N ALA A 530 -4.23 -11.75 1.77
CA ALA A 530 -4.06 -12.48 3.03
C ALA A 530 -2.73 -13.25 3.04
N ILE A 531 -2.42 -14.02 2.00
CA ILE A 531 -1.18 -14.79 1.84
C ILE A 531 0.05 -13.87 1.88
N ASN A 532 -0.03 -12.72 1.23
CA ASN A 532 1.06 -11.75 1.15
C ASN A 532 1.37 -11.06 2.50
N ARG A 533 0.64 -11.36 3.59
CA ARG A 533 1.04 -10.96 4.95
C ARG A 533 2.18 -11.83 5.50
N ALA A 534 2.21 -13.10 5.14
CA ALA A 534 3.31 -14.00 5.45
C ALA A 534 4.44 -13.90 4.41
N HIS A 535 4.11 -13.93 3.12
CA HIS A 535 5.07 -13.86 2.03
C HIS A 535 5.40 -12.41 1.67
N ARG A 536 6.35 -11.82 2.38
CA ARG A 536 6.77 -10.42 2.25
C ARG A 536 8.30 -10.33 2.28
N ILE A 537 8.86 -9.19 1.87
CA ILE A 537 10.31 -8.90 1.98
C ILE A 537 10.77 -9.17 3.41
N GLY A 538 11.85 -9.94 3.54
CA GLY A 538 12.39 -10.36 4.83
C GLY A 538 11.80 -11.66 5.38
N VAL A 539 11.03 -12.42 4.58
CA VAL A 539 10.67 -13.79 4.91
C VAL A 539 11.92 -14.67 4.91
N ALA A 540 12.09 -15.47 5.97
CA ALA A 540 13.31 -16.27 6.16
C ALA A 540 13.34 -17.55 5.33
N GLY A 541 12.18 -18.06 4.91
CA GLY A 541 12.05 -19.32 4.18
C GLY A 541 10.83 -19.37 3.27
N PRO A 542 10.64 -20.45 2.52
CA PRO A 542 9.47 -20.63 1.68
C PRO A 542 8.18 -20.64 2.51
N VAL A 543 7.13 -20.02 1.96
CA VAL A 543 5.82 -20.02 2.60
C VAL A 543 4.94 -21.07 1.95
N THR A 544 4.52 -22.04 2.74
CA THR A 544 3.59 -23.11 2.30
C THR A 544 2.16 -22.64 2.51
N VAL A 545 1.40 -22.58 1.42
CA VAL A 545 -0.01 -22.20 1.42
C VAL A 545 -0.85 -23.44 1.15
N THR A 546 -1.54 -23.93 2.18
CA THR A 546 -2.47 -25.06 2.06
C THR A 546 -3.88 -24.54 1.83
N ARG A 547 -4.48 -24.88 0.70
CA ARG A 547 -5.86 -24.55 0.35
C ARG A 547 -6.73 -25.79 0.63
N MET A 548 -7.67 -25.69 1.55
CA MET A 548 -8.58 -26.80 1.86
C MET A 548 -9.79 -26.77 0.94
N LEU A 549 -10.06 -27.87 0.27
CA LEU A 549 -11.10 -27.99 -0.72
C LEU A 549 -11.92 -29.26 -0.48
N ALA A 550 -13.22 -29.09 -0.23
CA ALA A 550 -14.14 -30.22 -0.12
C ALA A 550 -14.54 -30.72 -1.52
N LEU A 551 -14.18 -31.98 -1.83
CA LEU A 551 -14.48 -32.63 -3.11
C LEU A 551 -15.97 -32.96 -3.26
N SER A 552 -16.42 -33.01 -4.50
CA SER A 552 -17.83 -33.28 -4.87
C SER A 552 -18.82 -32.34 -4.19
N THR A 553 -18.42 -31.06 -4.03
CA THR A 553 -19.23 -30.02 -3.39
C THR A 553 -19.27 -28.74 -4.21
N ILE A 554 -20.01 -27.76 -3.70
CA ILE A 554 -20.04 -26.41 -4.25
C ILE A 554 -18.67 -25.74 -4.25
N GLU A 555 -17.77 -26.08 -3.31
CA GLU A 555 -16.43 -25.51 -3.26
C GLU A 555 -15.59 -25.92 -4.48
N GLU A 556 -15.66 -27.18 -4.87
CA GLU A 556 -14.97 -27.67 -6.07
C GLU A 556 -15.49 -26.98 -7.33
N ARG A 557 -16.82 -26.85 -7.49
CA ARG A 557 -17.43 -26.18 -8.64
C ARG A 557 -17.01 -24.71 -8.73
N ILE A 558 -16.98 -24.01 -7.60
CA ILE A 558 -16.50 -22.63 -7.54
C ILE A 558 -15.01 -22.55 -7.90
N ASN A 559 -14.20 -23.47 -7.36
CA ASN A 559 -12.78 -23.50 -7.63
C ASN A 559 -12.48 -23.67 -9.12
N GLN A 560 -13.13 -24.59 -9.79
CA GLN A 560 -12.99 -24.81 -11.24
C GLN A 560 -13.31 -23.54 -12.05
N VAL A 561 -14.38 -22.82 -11.71
CA VAL A 561 -14.73 -21.57 -12.38
C VAL A 561 -13.68 -20.47 -12.12
N LEU A 562 -13.16 -20.36 -10.90
CA LEU A 562 -12.15 -19.36 -10.55
C LEU A 562 -10.80 -19.65 -11.20
N GLU A 563 -10.40 -20.92 -11.30
CA GLU A 563 -9.14 -21.32 -11.97
C GLU A 563 -9.19 -21.04 -13.46
N HIS A 564 -10.27 -21.43 -14.14
CA HIS A 564 -10.46 -21.11 -15.55
C HIS A 564 -10.39 -19.60 -15.82
N LYS A 565 -10.97 -18.78 -14.93
CA LYS A 565 -10.87 -17.31 -15.03
C LYS A 565 -9.46 -16.80 -14.78
N ARG A 566 -8.72 -17.41 -13.85
CA ARG A 566 -7.32 -17.05 -13.58
C ARG A 566 -6.42 -17.37 -14.77
N GLU A 567 -6.62 -18.51 -15.43
CA GLU A 567 -5.91 -18.88 -16.65
C GLU A 567 -6.19 -17.91 -17.80
N LEU A 568 -7.46 -17.57 -18.03
CA LEU A 568 -7.87 -16.55 -18.99
C LEU A 568 -7.23 -15.19 -18.69
N PHE A 569 -7.26 -14.78 -17.42
CA PHE A 569 -6.62 -13.55 -16.96
C PHE A 569 -5.12 -13.54 -17.27
N ASN A 570 -4.40 -14.60 -16.92
CA ASN A 570 -2.96 -14.72 -17.14
C ASN A 570 -2.63 -14.72 -18.63
N SER A 571 -3.42 -15.41 -19.47
CA SER A 571 -3.22 -15.47 -20.93
C SER A 571 -3.41 -14.10 -21.58
N ILE A 572 -4.38 -13.32 -21.11
CA ILE A 572 -4.66 -11.97 -21.60
C ILE A 572 -3.59 -10.98 -21.11
N MET A 573 -3.19 -11.09 -19.85
CA MET A 573 -2.16 -10.21 -19.26
C MET A 573 -0.78 -10.37 -19.91
N ASN A 574 -0.40 -11.60 -20.25
CA ASN A 574 0.88 -11.89 -20.88
C ASN A 574 0.96 -11.40 -22.33
N GLN A 575 -0.18 -11.29 -23.03
CA GLN A 575 -0.22 -10.91 -24.45
C GLN A 575 -0.54 -9.42 -24.68
N THR A 576 -1.34 -8.78 -23.81
CA THR A 576 -1.91 -7.46 -24.13
C THR A 576 -1.93 -6.46 -22.96
N GLY A 577 -1.56 -6.85 -21.74
CA GLY A 577 -1.79 -6.01 -20.56
C GLY A 577 -3.28 -5.76 -20.26
N ALA A 578 -4.18 -6.48 -20.92
CA ALA A 578 -5.62 -6.35 -20.74
C ALA A 578 -6.09 -7.25 -19.59
N HIS A 579 -7.11 -6.81 -18.87
CA HIS A 579 -7.63 -7.48 -17.69
C HIS A 579 -8.94 -8.20 -18.00
N ALA A 580 -9.06 -9.45 -17.53
CA ALA A 580 -10.30 -10.21 -17.56
C ALA A 580 -11.09 -9.98 -16.25
N ASP A 581 -12.41 -9.97 -16.35
CA ASP A 581 -13.28 -9.88 -15.17
C ASP A 581 -13.22 -11.17 -14.35
N LEU A 582 -12.74 -11.07 -13.11
CA LEU A 582 -12.61 -12.19 -12.19
C LEU A 582 -13.89 -12.47 -11.39
N ARG A 583 -14.91 -11.60 -11.46
CA ARG A 583 -16.21 -11.88 -10.81
C ARG A 583 -16.91 -13.03 -11.50
N LEU A 584 -17.62 -13.82 -10.70
CA LEU A 584 -18.58 -14.77 -11.24
C LEU A 584 -19.71 -14.00 -11.91
N THR A 585 -19.95 -14.27 -13.19
CA THR A 585 -21.11 -13.73 -13.90
C THR A 585 -22.39 -14.37 -13.37
N GLN A 586 -23.51 -13.69 -13.54
CA GLN A 586 -24.82 -14.25 -13.20
C GLN A 586 -25.02 -15.64 -13.81
N GLN A 587 -24.70 -15.81 -15.08
CA GLN A 587 -24.80 -17.10 -15.77
C GLN A 587 -23.94 -18.20 -15.13
N GLN A 588 -22.73 -17.85 -14.67
CA GLN A 588 -21.85 -18.79 -13.97
C GLN A 588 -22.40 -19.15 -12.59
N ILE A 589 -22.97 -18.17 -11.87
CA ILE A 589 -23.58 -18.41 -10.54
C ILE A 589 -24.78 -19.35 -10.67
N PHE A 590 -25.68 -19.11 -11.64
CA PHE A 590 -26.80 -20.00 -11.91
C PHE A 590 -26.32 -21.38 -12.42
N GLY A 591 -25.25 -21.41 -13.20
CA GLY A 591 -24.62 -22.62 -13.71
C GLY A 591 -24.05 -23.55 -12.62
N LEU A 592 -23.72 -23.02 -11.42
CA LEU A 592 -23.24 -23.82 -10.28
C LEU A 592 -24.26 -24.92 -9.87
N PHE A 593 -25.54 -24.71 -10.11
CA PHE A 593 -26.62 -25.64 -9.80
C PHE A 593 -27.42 -26.07 -11.06
N ASN A 594 -26.87 -25.85 -12.25
CA ASN A 594 -27.52 -26.10 -13.52
C ASN A 594 -28.91 -25.40 -13.68
N LEU A 595 -29.08 -24.26 -13.00
CA LEU A 595 -30.31 -23.49 -13.07
C LEU A 595 -30.37 -22.65 -14.36
N ARG A 596 -31.57 -22.47 -14.90
CA ARG A 596 -31.80 -21.59 -16.05
C ARG A 596 -31.74 -20.12 -15.60
N THR A 597 -30.99 -19.30 -16.33
CA THR A 597 -30.98 -17.85 -16.10
C THR A 597 -32.34 -17.26 -16.46
N PRO A 598 -32.99 -16.46 -15.58
CA PRO A 598 -34.23 -15.81 -15.88
C PRO A 598 -34.16 -14.92 -17.13
N LYS A 599 -35.18 -14.92 -17.95
CA LYS A 599 -35.28 -14.07 -19.14
C LYS A 599 -35.77 -12.67 -18.74
N GLY A 600 -34.89 -11.79 -18.34
CA GLY A 600 -35.19 -10.38 -18.04
C GLY A 600 -34.13 -9.67 -17.23
N PRO A 601 -34.08 -8.32 -17.20
CA PRO A 601 -33.17 -7.59 -16.34
C PRO A 601 -33.59 -7.80 -14.88
N ILE A 602 -32.77 -8.53 -14.12
CA ILE A 602 -32.99 -8.73 -12.69
C ILE A 602 -32.73 -7.41 -11.98
N LYS A 603 -33.70 -6.92 -11.24
CA LYS A 603 -33.54 -5.76 -10.35
C LYS A 603 -32.42 -6.06 -9.37
N GLN A 604 -31.33 -5.31 -9.47
CA GLN A 604 -30.35 -5.28 -8.39
C GLN A 604 -31.04 -4.71 -7.16
N ALA A 605 -31.11 -5.47 -6.09
CA ALA A 605 -31.53 -4.95 -4.80
C ALA A 605 -30.47 -3.93 -4.34
N ALA A 606 -30.95 -2.77 -3.90
CA ALA A 606 -30.20 -1.58 -3.51
C ALA A 606 -29.22 -1.83 -2.33
#